data_4b495624be19481cdd0cb3ce029f3bd1
#
_entry.id   4b495624be19481cdd0cb3ce029f3bd1
#
_cell.length_a   1.000
_cell.length_b   1.000
_cell.length_c   1.000
_cell.angle_alpha   90.00
_cell.angle_beta   90.00
_cell.angle_gamma   90.00
#
_symmetry.space_group_name_H-M   'P 1'
#
loop_
_entity.id
_entity.type
_entity.pdbx_description
1 polymer ?
#
loop_
_entity_poly.entity_id
_entity_poly.type
_entity_poly.pdbx_seq_one_letter_code
_entity_poly.pdbx_strand_id
1 'polypeptide(L)'
;MANNLRSLRDGRGWTQDEAAAALGTTRNQYVKLEGGSRRLSDKWIKLASEAYGIDPGDIVTDRVATVPVAGYVGAGTEMHFYAEGQGPLDEAPAPEDVTPQTVAAEVRGQSLGSLFDGWRVYFDDRREPVTDDLIGRLCVIGLADGRVLVKQIRRGHIDGQFELHGQFGDPVLDADVVWAAKVTSMMPA
;
A
#
# COMPACT_ATOMS: atom_id res chain seq x y z
N MET A 1 -6.74 -11.72 19.87
CA MET A 1 -6.83 -12.19 18.48
C MET A 1 -7.59 -11.12 17.73
N ALA A 2 -6.97 -10.51 16.78
CA ALA A 2 -7.62 -9.64 15.82
C ALA A 2 -8.58 -10.49 14.97
N ASN A 3 -9.62 -9.88 14.43
CA ASN A 3 -10.61 -10.56 13.61
C ASN A 3 -11.12 -9.61 12.52
N ASN A 4 -11.65 -10.17 11.45
CA ASN A 4 -12.10 -9.42 10.28
C ASN A 4 -13.54 -8.92 10.36
N LEU A 5 -14.24 -9.02 11.50
CA LEU A 5 -15.66 -8.68 11.60
C LEU A 5 -15.96 -7.23 11.18
N ARG A 6 -15.07 -6.30 11.52
CA ARG A 6 -15.22 -4.89 11.12
C ARG A 6 -15.13 -4.71 9.61
N SER A 7 -14.08 -5.25 9.01
CA SER A 7 -13.87 -5.19 7.56
C SER A 7 -15.00 -5.84 6.78
N LEU A 8 -15.49 -6.99 7.27
CA LEU A 8 -16.63 -7.70 6.68
C LEU A 8 -17.93 -6.90 6.79
N ARG A 9 -18.18 -6.26 7.92
CA ARG A 9 -19.33 -5.39 8.13
C ARG A 9 -19.29 -4.16 7.22
N ASP A 10 -18.13 -3.48 7.19
CA ASP A 10 -17.93 -2.28 6.38
C ASP A 10 -18.04 -2.63 4.87
N GLY A 11 -17.50 -3.76 4.44
CA GLY A 11 -17.61 -4.24 3.07
C GLY A 11 -19.04 -4.57 2.62
N ARG A 12 -19.96 -4.82 3.57
CA ARG A 12 -21.41 -4.99 3.30
C ARG A 12 -22.22 -3.70 3.47
N GLY A 13 -21.58 -2.62 3.91
CA GLY A 13 -22.28 -1.37 4.25
C GLY A 13 -23.21 -1.50 5.47
N TRP A 14 -23.01 -2.50 6.32
CA TRP A 14 -23.85 -2.73 7.48
C TRP A 14 -23.47 -1.84 8.66
N THR A 15 -24.49 -1.41 9.39
CA THR A 15 -24.32 -0.85 10.74
C THR A 15 -24.00 -1.97 11.74
N GLN A 16 -23.49 -1.60 12.92
CA GLN A 16 -23.26 -2.59 14.00
C GLN A 16 -24.54 -3.26 14.48
N ASP A 17 -25.70 -2.62 14.36
CA ASP A 17 -27.00 -3.18 14.71
C ASP A 17 -27.43 -4.24 13.68
N GLU A 18 -27.27 -3.97 12.39
CA GLU A 18 -27.59 -4.93 11.33
C GLU A 18 -26.67 -6.15 11.39
N ALA A 19 -25.37 -5.94 11.61
CA ALA A 19 -24.44 -7.05 11.79
C ALA A 19 -24.75 -7.89 13.04
N ALA A 20 -25.12 -7.27 14.14
CA ALA A 20 -25.55 -7.96 15.35
C ALA A 20 -26.80 -8.79 15.10
N ALA A 21 -27.80 -8.24 14.41
CA ALA A 21 -29.02 -8.93 14.03
C ALA A 21 -28.73 -10.14 13.13
N ALA A 22 -27.86 -9.97 12.12
CA ALA A 22 -27.43 -11.05 11.22
C ALA A 22 -26.73 -12.21 11.96
N LEU A 23 -25.95 -11.91 13.01
CA LEU A 23 -25.31 -12.91 13.87
C LEU A 23 -26.25 -13.46 14.97
N GLY A 24 -27.51 -13.01 15.04
CA GLY A 24 -28.45 -13.42 16.08
C GLY A 24 -28.03 -12.99 17.50
N THR A 25 -27.42 -11.80 17.63
CA THR A 25 -26.89 -11.30 18.90
C THR A 25 -27.28 -9.85 19.17
N THR A 26 -26.88 -9.30 20.31
CA THR A 26 -27.11 -7.89 20.62
C THR A 26 -25.95 -7.03 20.09
N ARG A 27 -26.24 -5.75 19.77
CA ARG A 27 -25.22 -4.78 19.37
C ARG A 27 -24.04 -4.73 20.35
N ASN A 28 -24.30 -4.72 21.64
CA ASN A 28 -23.24 -4.67 22.66
C ASN A 28 -22.31 -5.91 22.60
N GLN A 29 -22.86 -7.08 22.34
CA GLN A 29 -22.08 -8.31 22.14
C GLN A 29 -21.26 -8.22 20.86
N TYR A 30 -21.85 -7.77 19.77
CA TYR A 30 -21.19 -7.63 18.50
C TYR A 30 -20.01 -6.63 18.58
N VAL A 31 -20.20 -5.45 19.19
CA VAL A 31 -19.16 -4.45 19.39
C VAL A 31 -17.97 -5.02 20.17
N LYS A 32 -18.22 -5.84 21.20
CA LYS A 32 -17.17 -6.50 21.98
C LYS A 32 -16.41 -7.56 21.18
N LEU A 33 -17.10 -8.27 20.29
CA LEU A 33 -16.47 -9.23 19.37
C LEU A 33 -15.64 -8.49 18.31
N GLU A 34 -16.21 -7.50 17.65
CA GLU A 34 -15.54 -6.68 16.62
C GLU A 34 -14.30 -5.98 17.18
N GLY A 35 -14.39 -5.40 18.37
CA GLY A 35 -13.30 -4.71 19.04
C GLY A 35 -12.30 -5.61 19.76
N GLY A 36 -12.45 -6.94 19.67
CA GLY A 36 -11.53 -7.91 20.29
C GLY A 36 -11.58 -7.98 21.84
N SER A 37 -12.43 -7.17 22.49
CA SER A 37 -12.62 -7.22 23.96
C SER A 37 -13.36 -8.48 24.43
N ARG A 38 -13.95 -9.20 23.52
CA ARG A 38 -14.50 -10.54 23.73
C ARG A 38 -13.86 -11.50 22.72
N ARG A 39 -13.39 -12.65 23.21
CA ARG A 39 -12.78 -13.68 22.37
C ARG A 39 -13.83 -14.27 21.40
N LEU A 40 -13.48 -14.37 20.14
CA LEU A 40 -14.19 -15.17 19.15
C LEU A 40 -14.00 -16.66 19.48
N SER A 41 -15.06 -17.30 19.97
CA SER A 41 -15.13 -18.76 20.13
C SER A 41 -15.66 -19.41 18.85
N ASP A 42 -15.51 -20.72 18.71
CA ASP A 42 -16.00 -21.49 17.56
C ASP A 42 -17.48 -21.22 17.24
N LYS A 43 -18.28 -21.00 18.28
CA LYS A 43 -19.69 -20.60 18.12
C LYS A 43 -19.83 -19.29 17.36
N TRP A 44 -19.05 -18.28 17.72
CA TRP A 44 -19.12 -16.95 17.09
C TRP A 44 -18.54 -16.96 15.69
N ILE A 45 -17.48 -17.76 15.47
CA ILE A 45 -16.89 -17.96 14.15
C ILE A 45 -17.93 -18.58 13.20
N LYS A 46 -18.63 -19.64 13.66
CA LYS A 46 -19.69 -20.29 12.88
C LYS A 46 -20.85 -19.34 12.53
N LEU A 47 -21.36 -18.61 13.53
CA LEU A 47 -22.44 -17.63 13.30
C LEU A 47 -22.02 -16.52 12.34
N ALA A 48 -20.80 -16.03 12.45
CA ALA A 48 -20.28 -15.02 11.54
C ALA A 48 -20.07 -15.58 10.11
N SER A 49 -19.54 -16.82 9.99
CA SER A 49 -19.42 -17.51 8.70
C SER A 49 -20.76 -17.64 7.99
N GLU A 50 -21.80 -18.05 8.70
CA GLU A 50 -23.17 -18.17 8.17
C GLU A 50 -23.74 -16.80 7.79
N ALA A 51 -23.59 -15.78 8.65
CA ALA A 51 -24.13 -14.44 8.41
C ALA A 51 -23.46 -13.71 7.23
N TYR A 52 -22.15 -13.87 7.11
CA TYR A 52 -21.35 -13.25 6.04
C TYR A 52 -21.20 -14.13 4.80
N GLY A 53 -21.56 -15.42 4.84
CA GLY A 53 -21.46 -16.35 3.72
C GLY A 53 -20.00 -16.58 3.28
N ILE A 54 -19.06 -16.67 4.22
CA ILE A 54 -17.62 -16.82 3.99
C ILE A 54 -17.05 -17.99 4.77
N ASP A 55 -15.85 -18.43 4.44
CA ASP A 55 -15.17 -19.49 5.18
C ASP A 55 -14.86 -19.06 6.63
N PRO A 56 -15.03 -19.97 7.63
CA PRO A 56 -14.65 -19.71 9.02
C PRO A 56 -13.23 -19.20 9.20
N GLY A 57 -12.31 -19.67 8.35
CA GLY A 57 -10.92 -19.21 8.34
C GLY A 57 -10.80 -17.71 8.03
N ASP A 58 -11.63 -17.17 7.14
CA ASP A 58 -11.61 -15.75 6.76
C ASP A 58 -12.09 -14.80 7.87
N ILE A 59 -12.78 -15.32 8.88
CA ILE A 59 -13.22 -14.54 10.05
C ILE A 59 -12.10 -14.39 11.07
N VAL A 60 -11.28 -15.43 11.23
CA VAL A 60 -10.27 -15.53 12.33
C VAL A 60 -8.89 -15.11 11.86
N THR A 61 -8.66 -15.17 10.58
CA THR A 61 -7.38 -14.77 10.00
C THR A 61 -7.36 -13.26 9.86
N ASP A 62 -6.47 -12.59 10.61
CA ASP A 62 -5.85 -11.38 10.12
C ASP A 62 -5.14 -11.79 8.81
N ARG A 63 -5.88 -11.83 7.72
CA ARG A 63 -5.24 -11.65 6.43
C ARG A 63 -4.72 -10.24 6.50
N VAL A 64 -3.46 -10.09 6.83
CA VAL A 64 -2.74 -8.88 6.54
C VAL A 64 -2.98 -8.70 5.06
N ALA A 65 -3.80 -7.70 4.69
CA ALA A 65 -3.99 -7.39 3.29
C ALA A 65 -2.60 -7.27 2.70
N THR A 66 -2.33 -7.92 1.59
CA THR A 66 -1.02 -7.89 0.93
C THR A 66 -1.15 -7.15 -0.39
N VAL A 67 -0.06 -6.56 -0.82
CA VAL A 67 0.10 -5.94 -2.13
C VAL A 67 1.29 -6.59 -2.84
N PRO A 68 1.26 -6.67 -4.18
CA PRO A 68 2.38 -7.23 -4.93
C PRO A 68 3.64 -6.38 -4.78
N VAL A 69 4.80 -7.02 -4.68
CA VAL A 69 6.10 -6.36 -4.78
C VAL A 69 6.47 -6.27 -6.27
N ALA A 70 6.33 -5.08 -6.84
CA ALA A 70 6.49 -4.82 -8.26
C ALA A 70 7.96 -4.71 -8.70
N GLY A 71 8.89 -4.53 -7.75
CA GLY A 71 10.30 -4.34 -8.06
C GLY A 71 11.13 -3.95 -6.84
N TYR A 72 12.29 -3.38 -7.10
CA TYR A 72 13.19 -2.87 -6.07
C TYR A 72 13.82 -1.52 -6.44
N VAL A 73 14.17 -0.74 -5.44
CA VAL A 73 14.90 0.51 -5.58
C VAL A 73 16.38 0.23 -5.28
N GLY A 74 17.22 0.35 -6.31
CA GLY A 74 18.65 0.07 -6.24
C GLY A 74 19.51 1.32 -6.14
N ALA A 75 20.78 1.18 -6.51
CA ALA A 75 21.76 2.27 -6.47
C ALA A 75 21.28 3.50 -7.29
N GLY A 76 21.62 4.69 -6.81
CA GLY A 76 21.23 5.95 -7.47
C GLY A 76 19.72 6.28 -7.35
N THR A 77 18.98 5.58 -6.48
CA THR A 77 17.52 5.68 -6.36
C THR A 77 16.76 5.16 -7.59
N GLU A 78 17.40 4.33 -8.42
CA GLU A 78 16.78 3.76 -9.61
C GLU A 78 15.85 2.60 -9.20
N MET A 79 14.61 2.68 -9.70
CA MET A 79 13.59 1.65 -9.54
C MET A 79 13.69 0.64 -10.69
N HIS A 80 13.82 -0.63 -10.35
CA HIS A 80 13.83 -1.72 -11.29
C HIS A 80 12.56 -2.56 -11.12
N PHE A 81 11.69 -2.54 -12.11
CA PHE A 81 10.50 -3.39 -12.13
C PHE A 81 10.87 -4.83 -12.47
N TYR A 82 10.14 -5.77 -11.91
CA TYR A 82 10.21 -7.16 -12.36
C TYR A 82 9.62 -7.30 -13.77
N ALA A 83 10.11 -8.25 -14.53
CA ALA A 83 9.67 -8.46 -15.91
C ALA A 83 8.16 -8.76 -15.99
N GLU A 84 7.51 -8.22 -17.01
CA GLU A 84 6.10 -8.51 -17.30
C GLU A 84 5.88 -10.04 -17.48
N GLY A 85 4.79 -10.53 -16.89
CA GLY A 85 4.41 -11.94 -16.98
C GLY A 85 5.06 -12.88 -15.96
N GLN A 86 6.00 -12.41 -15.14
CA GLN A 86 6.55 -13.22 -14.03
C GLN A 86 5.64 -13.20 -12.78
N GLY A 87 4.61 -12.36 -12.75
CA GLY A 87 3.78 -12.15 -11.57
C GLY A 87 4.56 -11.50 -10.41
N PRO A 88 3.93 -11.16 -9.31
CA PRO A 88 4.63 -10.69 -8.13
C PRO A 88 5.51 -11.84 -7.61
N LEU A 89 6.83 -11.63 -7.56
CA LEU A 89 7.78 -12.59 -7.00
C LEU A 89 7.64 -12.70 -5.48
N ASP A 90 7.00 -11.72 -4.87
CA ASP A 90 6.76 -11.64 -3.43
C ASP A 90 5.55 -10.74 -3.16
N GLU A 91 4.97 -10.87 -1.97
CA GLU A 91 3.90 -10.03 -1.44
C GLU A 91 4.38 -9.28 -0.20
N ALA A 92 3.92 -8.06 -0.05
CA ALA A 92 4.21 -7.22 1.10
C ALA A 92 2.93 -6.93 1.90
N PRO A 93 2.99 -6.76 3.24
CA PRO A 93 1.87 -6.26 4.00
C PRO A 93 1.34 -4.96 3.41
N ALA A 94 0.02 -4.84 3.24
CA ALA A 94 -0.58 -3.62 2.72
C ALA A 94 -0.52 -2.48 3.74
N PRO A 95 -0.29 -1.23 3.31
CA PRO A 95 -0.45 -0.07 4.16
C PRO A 95 -1.94 0.17 4.51
N GLU A 96 -2.21 1.07 5.50
CA GLU A 96 -3.58 1.38 5.91
C GLU A 96 -4.42 1.96 4.75
N ASP A 97 -3.82 2.83 3.94
CA ASP A 97 -4.48 3.50 2.82
C ASP A 97 -4.20 2.77 1.48
N VAL A 98 -4.59 1.49 1.40
CA VAL A 98 -4.39 0.68 0.20
C VAL A 98 -5.47 0.95 -0.86
N THR A 99 -5.06 1.04 -2.12
CA THR A 99 -5.94 1.05 -3.30
C THR A 99 -5.75 -0.23 -4.12
N PRO A 100 -6.64 -0.56 -5.07
CA PRO A 100 -6.45 -1.69 -5.97
C PRO A 100 -5.18 -1.59 -6.85
N GLN A 101 -4.59 -0.40 -6.98
CA GLN A 101 -3.38 -0.14 -7.76
C GLN A 101 -2.12 -0.06 -6.89
N THR A 102 -2.27 -0.16 -5.56
CA THR A 102 -1.11 -0.06 -4.66
C THR A 102 -0.18 -1.26 -4.85
N VAL A 103 1.08 -0.94 -5.05
CA VAL A 103 2.19 -1.89 -5.13
C VAL A 103 3.31 -1.49 -4.18
N ALA A 104 4.20 -2.42 -3.88
CA ALA A 104 5.39 -2.18 -3.09
C ALA A 104 6.66 -2.31 -3.94
N ALA A 105 7.72 -1.62 -3.53
CA ALA A 105 9.08 -1.85 -4.02
C ALA A 105 10.04 -2.00 -2.83
N GLU A 106 10.92 -2.97 -2.88
CA GLU A 106 11.95 -3.19 -1.85
C GLU A 106 13.10 -2.20 -2.03
N VAL A 107 13.50 -1.53 -0.95
CA VAL A 107 14.71 -0.69 -0.96
C VAL A 107 15.93 -1.57 -0.73
N ARG A 108 16.89 -1.55 -1.66
CA ARG A 108 18.13 -2.31 -1.58
C ARG A 108 19.34 -1.40 -1.46
N GLY A 109 20.10 -1.58 -0.40
CA GLY A 109 21.29 -0.81 -0.14
C GLY A 109 21.00 0.59 0.41
N GLN A 110 21.87 1.56 0.11
CA GLN A 110 21.87 2.88 0.76
C GLN A 110 21.26 4.01 -0.11
N SER A 111 20.57 3.67 -1.19
CA SER A 111 20.09 4.64 -2.16
C SER A 111 19.11 5.69 -1.60
N LEU A 112 18.28 5.29 -0.65
CA LEU A 112 17.38 6.19 0.10
C LEU A 112 17.91 6.52 1.51
N GLY A 113 19.14 6.11 1.83
CA GLY A 113 19.77 6.21 3.14
C GLY A 113 19.91 4.84 3.81
N SER A 114 20.99 4.65 4.57
CA SER A 114 21.31 3.36 5.21
C SER A 114 20.24 2.85 6.18
N LEU A 115 19.40 3.75 6.70
CA LEU A 115 18.29 3.39 7.58
C LEU A 115 17.13 2.72 6.84
N PHE A 116 17.04 2.86 5.52
CA PHE A 116 15.93 2.35 4.72
C PHE A 116 16.27 1.08 3.93
N ASP A 117 17.45 0.51 4.14
CA ASP A 117 17.80 -0.78 3.54
C ASP A 117 16.84 -1.87 4.04
N GLY A 118 16.26 -2.63 3.11
CA GLY A 118 15.23 -3.64 3.39
C GLY A 118 13.82 -3.06 3.59
N TRP A 119 13.64 -1.74 3.63
CA TRP A 119 12.30 -1.16 3.72
C TRP A 119 11.52 -1.31 2.42
N ARG A 120 10.21 -1.13 2.50
CA ARG A 120 9.31 -1.13 1.35
C ARG A 120 8.72 0.26 1.12
N VAL A 121 8.75 0.68 -0.13
CA VAL A 121 8.13 1.91 -0.63
C VAL A 121 6.82 1.54 -1.29
N TYR A 122 5.71 2.16 -0.89
CA TYR A 122 4.38 1.90 -1.42
C TYR A 122 3.91 3.06 -2.27
N PHE A 123 3.32 2.76 -3.42
CA PHE A 123 2.78 3.74 -4.35
C PHE A 123 1.68 3.10 -5.19
N ASP A 124 0.80 3.92 -5.77
CA ASP A 124 -0.14 3.43 -6.77
C ASP A 124 0.55 3.39 -8.14
N ASP A 125 0.58 2.23 -8.80
CA ASP A 125 1.18 2.07 -10.13
C ASP A 125 0.27 2.71 -11.21
N ARG A 126 0.08 4.02 -11.09
CA ARG A 126 -0.58 4.88 -12.07
C ARG A 126 0.46 5.74 -12.75
N ARG A 127 0.66 5.52 -14.05
CA ARG A 127 1.64 6.24 -14.84
C ARG A 127 0.98 7.45 -15.51
N GLU A 128 0.70 8.46 -14.69
CA GLU A 128 0.04 9.70 -15.13
C GLU A 128 1.06 10.86 -15.20
N PRO A 129 0.83 11.86 -16.07
CA PRO A 129 1.65 13.07 -16.11
C PRO A 129 1.73 13.77 -14.75
N VAL A 130 2.79 14.54 -14.53
CA VAL A 130 3.00 15.27 -13.28
C VAL A 130 1.91 16.30 -13.07
N THR A 131 1.26 16.24 -11.90
CA THR A 131 0.28 17.22 -11.43
C THR A 131 0.87 18.08 -10.30
N ASP A 132 0.28 19.24 -10.04
CA ASP A 132 0.80 20.22 -9.08
C ASP A 132 0.87 19.70 -7.65
N ASP A 133 0.00 18.77 -7.26
CA ASP A 133 -0.02 18.13 -5.95
C ASP A 133 1.16 17.18 -5.71
N LEU A 134 1.86 16.76 -6.76
CA LEU A 134 3.08 15.95 -6.67
C LEU A 134 4.33 16.79 -6.39
N ILE A 135 4.28 18.12 -6.62
CA ILE A 135 5.41 19.00 -6.40
C ILE A 135 5.78 19.03 -4.92
N GLY A 136 7.06 18.79 -4.62
CA GLY A 136 7.58 18.67 -3.26
C GLY A 136 7.36 17.30 -2.62
N ARG A 137 6.78 16.33 -3.33
CA ARG A 137 6.52 14.98 -2.81
C ARG A 137 7.60 14.00 -3.26
N LEU A 138 7.79 12.96 -2.45
CA LEU A 138 8.54 11.79 -2.86
C LEU A 138 7.69 10.99 -3.84
N CYS A 139 8.22 10.70 -5.02
CA CYS A 139 7.52 10.03 -6.09
C CYS A 139 8.38 8.94 -6.73
N VAL A 140 7.72 7.96 -7.31
CA VAL A 140 8.29 7.07 -8.32
C VAL A 140 8.08 7.77 -9.66
N ILE A 141 9.15 8.01 -10.41
CA ILE A 141 9.19 8.95 -11.53
C ILE A 141 9.78 8.27 -12.75
N GLY A 142 9.01 8.16 -13.83
CA GLY A 142 9.48 7.66 -15.13
C GLY A 142 9.99 8.79 -16.02
N LEU A 143 11.21 8.62 -16.51
CA LEU A 143 11.89 9.57 -17.40
C LEU A 143 11.73 9.17 -18.86
N ALA A 144 11.91 10.14 -19.76
CA ALA A 144 11.87 9.93 -21.21
C ALA A 144 12.97 8.98 -21.73
N ASP A 145 14.08 8.86 -21.01
CA ASP A 145 15.18 7.93 -21.33
C ASP A 145 14.92 6.48 -20.85
N GLY A 146 13.76 6.22 -20.25
CA GLY A 146 13.33 4.91 -19.76
C GLY A 146 13.74 4.57 -18.33
N ARG A 147 14.56 5.39 -17.67
CA ARG A 147 14.88 5.21 -16.24
C ARG A 147 13.67 5.51 -15.38
N VAL A 148 13.56 4.81 -14.26
CA VAL A 148 12.57 5.11 -13.23
C VAL A 148 13.32 5.40 -11.93
N LEU A 149 13.02 6.54 -11.31
CA LEU A 149 13.71 7.02 -10.12
C LEU A 149 12.73 7.22 -8.95
N VAL A 150 13.24 7.07 -7.72
CA VAL A 150 12.48 7.42 -6.50
C VAL A 150 13.11 8.67 -5.90
N LYS A 151 12.52 9.82 -6.19
CA LYS A 151 13.04 11.14 -5.80
C LYS A 151 11.92 12.12 -5.44
N GLN A 152 12.28 13.18 -4.74
CA GLN A 152 11.41 14.34 -4.56
C GLN A 152 11.37 15.13 -5.88
N ILE A 153 10.15 15.37 -6.39
CA ILE A 153 9.97 16.16 -7.61
C ILE A 153 9.79 17.64 -7.26
N ARG A 154 10.46 18.52 -8.00
CA ARG A 154 10.34 19.97 -7.92
C ARG A 154 10.18 20.56 -9.31
N ARG A 155 9.65 21.79 -9.40
CA ARG A 155 9.62 22.51 -10.68
C ARG A 155 11.03 22.82 -11.13
N GLY A 156 11.34 22.60 -12.40
CA GLY A 156 12.60 22.95 -13.00
C GLY A 156 12.65 24.45 -13.36
N HIS A 157 13.82 24.88 -13.84
CA HIS A 157 14.02 26.25 -14.35
C HIS A 157 13.41 26.45 -15.74
N ILE A 158 13.26 25.37 -16.49
CA ILE A 158 12.67 25.34 -17.82
C ILE A 158 11.21 24.88 -17.67
N ASP A 159 10.30 25.59 -18.34
CA ASP A 159 8.88 25.24 -18.31
C ASP A 159 8.65 23.83 -18.90
N GLY A 160 7.89 23.02 -18.18
CA GLY A 160 7.63 21.62 -18.54
C GLY A 160 8.71 20.63 -18.09
N GLN A 161 9.83 21.09 -17.54
CA GLN A 161 10.89 20.23 -16.97
C GLN A 161 10.88 20.27 -15.43
N PHE A 162 11.52 19.28 -14.82
CA PHE A 162 11.52 19.10 -13.38
C PHE A 162 12.93 18.89 -12.83
N GLU A 163 13.10 19.24 -11.56
CA GLU A 163 14.29 18.88 -10.79
C GLU A 163 13.94 17.72 -9.86
N LEU A 164 14.81 16.70 -9.84
CA LEU A 164 14.61 15.51 -9.04
C LEU A 164 15.68 15.42 -7.95
N HIS A 165 15.24 15.61 -6.71
CA HIS A 165 16.11 15.66 -5.54
C HIS A 165 16.06 14.35 -4.75
N GLY A 166 17.22 13.78 -4.45
CA GLY A 166 17.40 12.67 -3.52
C GLY A 166 17.87 13.16 -2.17
N GLN A 167 17.89 12.25 -1.19
CA GLN A 167 18.52 12.54 0.11
C GLN A 167 20.06 12.62 -0.02
N PHE A 168 20.61 11.87 -0.97
CA PHE A 168 22.04 11.82 -1.26
C PHE A 168 22.29 11.96 -2.76
N GLY A 169 23.51 12.43 -3.09
CA GLY A 169 23.93 12.66 -4.47
C GLY A 169 23.38 13.95 -5.07
N ASP A 170 23.87 14.25 -6.26
CA ASP A 170 23.45 15.45 -6.98
C ASP A 170 22.01 15.34 -7.49
N PRO A 171 21.27 16.46 -7.54
CA PRO A 171 19.95 16.48 -8.15
C PRO A 171 20.04 16.22 -9.65
N VAL A 172 19.03 15.61 -10.22
CA VAL A 172 18.85 15.56 -11.68
C VAL A 172 18.14 16.84 -12.06
N LEU A 173 18.82 17.70 -12.78
CA LEU A 173 18.28 18.98 -13.25
C LEU A 173 17.64 18.81 -14.64
N ASP A 174 16.66 19.63 -14.93
CA ASP A 174 15.97 19.70 -16.22
C ASP A 174 15.51 18.32 -16.74
N ALA A 175 14.93 17.53 -15.85
CA ALA A 175 14.49 16.17 -16.15
C ALA A 175 13.21 16.18 -17.00
N ASP A 176 13.24 15.42 -18.09
CA ASP A 176 12.08 15.10 -18.90
C ASP A 176 11.26 13.98 -18.24
N VAL A 177 10.25 14.36 -17.45
CA VAL A 177 9.39 13.43 -16.73
C VAL A 177 8.18 13.07 -17.56
N VAL A 178 8.00 11.78 -17.84
CA VAL A 178 6.85 11.25 -18.58
C VAL A 178 5.67 10.99 -17.65
N TRP A 179 5.95 10.44 -16.48
CA TRP A 179 4.93 10.14 -15.47
C TRP A 179 5.52 10.18 -14.05
N ALA A 180 4.67 10.39 -13.08
CA ALA A 180 5.04 10.28 -11.68
C ALA A 180 3.89 9.69 -10.84
N ALA A 181 4.25 8.85 -9.86
CA ALA A 181 3.33 8.28 -8.87
C ALA A 181 3.82 8.64 -7.47
N LYS A 182 2.93 9.20 -6.64
CA LYS A 182 3.27 9.59 -5.27
C LYS A 182 3.58 8.36 -4.42
N VAL A 183 4.67 8.41 -3.66
CA VAL A 183 4.92 7.47 -2.57
C VAL A 183 3.93 7.77 -1.45
N THR A 184 3.08 6.79 -1.14
CA THR A 184 2.02 6.91 -0.13
C THR A 184 2.51 6.52 1.25
N SER A 185 3.39 5.52 1.34
CA SER A 185 3.93 5.00 2.60
C SER A 185 5.33 4.41 2.42
N MET A 186 6.08 4.34 3.51
CA MET A 186 7.31 3.57 3.63
C MET A 186 7.27 2.79 4.94
N MET A 187 7.49 1.47 4.88
CA MET A 187 7.44 0.61 6.06
C MET A 187 8.66 -0.32 6.10
N PRO A 188 9.16 -0.68 7.29
CA PRO A 188 10.16 -1.75 7.42
C PRO A 188 9.56 -3.09 6.93
N ALA A 189 10.43 -3.96 6.39
CA ALA A 189 10.06 -5.29 5.93
C ALA A 189 9.79 -6.25 7.10
#